data_16ae1f0e0f75a39b203b7a1c5211a91e
#
_entry.id   16ae1f0e0f75a39b203b7a1c5211a91e
#
_cell.length_a   1.000
_cell.length_b   1.000
_cell.length_c   1.000
_cell.angle_alpha   90.00
_cell.angle_beta   90.00
_cell.angle_gamma   90.00
#
_symmetry.space_group_name_H-M   'P 1'
#
loop_
_entity.id
_entity.type
_entity.pdbx_description
1 polymer ?
#
loop_
_entity_poly.entity_id
_entity_poly.type
_entity_poly.pdbx_seq_one_letter_code
_entity_poly.pdbx_strand_id
1 'polypeptide(L)'
;GDRQAPEGFYHVTPALMNPNSSYHLSFNMGFPNAYDRANDRTGSFLMIHGACSSAGCYSMTDEYVEEIYALAREAFKGGQKSFQIQALPFRLTPENMAKHVNSNNFEFWTMLKEGSDYFELTKQPPKVDVCEKRYVFNRAVAEGERFSTRTECPLTEMPRSLATAFATRPSSRAISNLIV
;
A
#
# COMPACT_ATOMS: atom_id res chain seq x y z
N GLY A 1 11.18 -11.88 -13.73
CA GLY A 1 10.71 -10.70 -13.50
C GLY A 1 10.88 -9.54 -14.47
N ASP A 2 9.91 -8.67 -14.42
CA ASP A 2 9.84 -7.44 -15.22
C ASP A 2 10.79 -6.34 -14.72
N ARG A 3 11.44 -6.58 -13.56
CA ARG A 3 12.34 -5.65 -12.88
C ARG A 3 11.67 -4.36 -12.41
N GLN A 4 10.37 -4.37 -12.20
CA GLN A 4 9.62 -3.25 -11.67
C GLN A 4 9.40 -3.42 -10.17
N ALA A 5 9.45 -2.31 -9.43
CA ALA A 5 9.08 -2.29 -8.03
C ALA A 5 7.55 -2.41 -7.91
N PRO A 6 7.03 -3.24 -6.98
CA PRO A 6 5.60 -3.44 -6.86
C PRO A 6 4.93 -2.26 -6.18
N GLU A 7 3.74 -1.91 -6.63
CA GLU A 7 2.88 -0.90 -6.02
C GLU A 7 1.76 -1.57 -5.22
N GLY A 8 1.44 -1.04 -4.05
CA GLY A 8 0.40 -1.60 -3.17
C GLY A 8 0.59 -1.30 -1.70
N PHE A 9 -0.16 -2.02 -0.87
CA PHE A 9 -0.14 -1.92 0.59
C PHE A 9 0.46 -3.19 1.19
N TYR A 10 1.57 -3.05 1.88
CA TYR A 10 2.35 -4.18 2.41
C TYR A 10 2.53 -4.04 3.91
N HIS A 11 2.79 -5.16 4.59
CA HIS A 11 3.05 -5.19 6.02
C HIS A 11 4.38 -5.86 6.30
N VAL A 12 5.23 -5.16 7.04
CA VAL A 12 6.52 -5.66 7.50
C VAL A 12 6.40 -6.07 8.96
N THR A 13 6.84 -7.29 9.25
CA THR A 13 6.94 -7.85 10.60
C THR A 13 8.41 -7.98 11.01
N PRO A 14 8.73 -8.21 12.29
CA PRO A 14 10.11 -8.43 12.74
C PRO A 14 10.86 -9.52 11.95
N ALA A 15 10.16 -10.58 11.53
CA ALA A 15 10.73 -11.68 10.76
C ALA A 15 11.19 -11.31 9.34
N LEU A 16 10.74 -10.16 8.83
CA LEU A 16 11.12 -9.67 7.51
C LEU A 16 12.34 -8.74 7.53
N MET A 17 12.84 -8.40 8.71
CA MET A 17 14.04 -7.57 8.88
C MET A 17 15.30 -8.39 8.58
N ASN A 18 16.25 -7.82 7.84
CA ASN A 18 17.50 -8.46 7.46
C ASN A 18 18.70 -7.55 7.80
N PRO A 19 19.33 -7.73 8.96
CA PRO A 19 20.50 -6.96 9.36
C PRO A 19 21.79 -7.38 8.63
N ASN A 20 21.77 -8.53 7.95
CA ASN A 20 22.93 -9.10 7.26
C ASN A 20 22.78 -8.99 5.73
N SER A 21 22.23 -7.91 5.26
CA SER A 21 22.02 -7.66 3.83
C SER A 21 23.34 -7.40 3.11
N SER A 22 23.49 -7.95 1.89
CA SER A 22 24.59 -7.60 0.97
C SER A 22 24.49 -6.13 0.48
N TYR A 23 23.37 -5.47 0.71
CA TYR A 23 23.10 -4.07 0.39
C TYR A 23 22.97 -3.24 1.67
N HIS A 24 23.93 -3.38 2.57
CA HIS A 24 24.04 -2.72 3.86
C HIS A 24 22.97 -3.22 4.86
N LEU A 25 21.79 -2.71 4.84
CA LEU A 25 20.61 -3.16 5.59
C LEU A 25 19.45 -3.38 4.64
N SER A 26 18.55 -4.31 4.97
CA SER A 26 17.32 -4.47 4.19
C SER A 26 16.19 -5.05 5.02
N PHE A 27 14.99 -4.97 4.49
CA PHE A 27 13.85 -5.74 4.94
C PHE A 27 12.96 -6.09 3.75
N ASN A 28 12.34 -7.27 3.82
CA ASN A 28 11.38 -7.69 2.80
C ASN A 28 10.08 -6.87 2.97
N MET A 29 9.58 -6.31 1.89
CA MET A 29 8.38 -5.50 1.95
C MET A 29 7.07 -6.30 2.14
N GLY A 30 7.13 -7.63 2.06
CA GLY A 30 5.95 -8.50 2.21
C GLY A 30 5.25 -8.83 0.89
N PHE A 31 5.92 -8.62 -0.24
CA PHE A 31 5.41 -9.05 -1.55
C PHE A 31 5.62 -10.58 -1.76
N PRO A 32 4.67 -11.29 -2.42
CA PRO A 32 3.35 -10.85 -2.81
C PRO A 32 2.37 -10.86 -1.63
N ASN A 33 1.55 -9.82 -1.52
CA ASN A 33 0.46 -9.77 -0.55
C ASN A 33 -0.81 -10.52 -1.05
N ALA A 34 -1.94 -10.39 -0.36
CA ALA A 34 -3.18 -11.05 -0.75
C ALA A 34 -3.72 -10.54 -2.10
N TYR A 35 -3.59 -9.24 -2.37
CA TYR A 35 -3.99 -8.62 -3.64
C TYR A 35 -3.12 -9.14 -4.79
N ASP A 36 -1.81 -9.17 -4.61
CA ASP A 36 -0.88 -9.62 -5.64
C ASP A 36 -1.16 -11.07 -6.03
N ARG A 37 -1.33 -11.94 -5.03
CA ARG A 37 -1.68 -13.36 -5.27
C ARG A 37 -3.03 -13.53 -5.97
N ALA A 38 -4.02 -12.71 -5.62
CA ALA A 38 -5.33 -12.76 -6.26
C ALA A 38 -5.29 -12.32 -7.74
N ASN A 39 -4.33 -11.44 -8.08
CA ASN A 39 -4.12 -10.92 -9.44
C ASN A 39 -2.96 -11.59 -10.17
N ASP A 40 -2.55 -12.80 -9.72
CA ASP A 40 -1.51 -13.62 -10.34
C ASP A 40 -0.15 -12.92 -10.47
N ARG A 41 0.10 -11.90 -9.62
CA ARG A 41 1.40 -11.23 -9.54
C ARG A 41 2.37 -12.13 -8.80
N THR A 42 3.49 -12.43 -9.43
CA THR A 42 4.49 -13.38 -8.93
C THR A 42 5.83 -12.68 -8.72
N GLY A 43 6.67 -13.31 -7.93
CA GLY A 43 8.00 -12.82 -7.58
C GLY A 43 8.32 -13.07 -6.11
N SER A 44 9.56 -12.80 -5.74
CA SER A 44 10.03 -12.98 -4.37
C SER A 44 11.20 -12.05 -4.10
N PHE A 45 11.54 -11.90 -2.81
CA PHE A 45 12.68 -11.10 -2.36
C PHE A 45 12.66 -9.65 -2.84
N LEU A 46 11.46 -9.04 -2.91
CA LEU A 46 11.34 -7.61 -3.14
C LEU A 46 11.61 -6.89 -1.81
N MET A 47 12.73 -6.17 -1.79
CA MET A 47 13.32 -5.60 -0.59
C MET A 47 13.29 -4.08 -0.64
N ILE A 48 13.30 -3.48 0.54
CA ILE A 48 13.75 -2.11 0.76
C ILE A 48 15.15 -2.23 1.34
N HIS A 49 16.16 -1.59 0.71
CA HIS A 49 17.55 -1.83 1.01
C HIS A 49 18.45 -0.60 0.80
N GLY A 50 19.64 -0.63 1.34
CA GLY A 50 20.70 0.34 1.07
C GLY A 50 21.22 0.28 -0.36
N ALA A 51 22.38 0.88 -0.59
CA ALA A 51 22.95 1.11 -1.91
C ALA A 51 22.06 1.94 -2.86
N CYS A 52 22.48 2.09 -4.12
CA CYS A 52 21.86 3.01 -5.09
C CYS A 52 21.30 2.31 -6.34
N SER A 53 21.43 0.99 -6.46
CA SER A 53 20.99 0.22 -7.61
C SER A 53 20.06 -0.91 -7.24
N SER A 54 19.07 -1.16 -8.09
CA SER A 54 18.04 -2.16 -7.85
C SER A 54 17.56 -2.78 -9.17
N ALA A 55 17.03 -4.00 -9.08
CA ALA A 55 16.34 -4.69 -10.17
C ALA A 55 14.93 -5.09 -9.73
N GLY A 56 14.12 -4.09 -9.32
CA GLY A 56 12.75 -4.27 -8.86
C GLY A 56 12.54 -4.14 -7.34
N CYS A 57 13.62 -3.90 -6.58
CA CYS A 57 13.57 -3.51 -5.16
C CYS A 57 13.50 -1.98 -5.02
N TYR A 58 13.33 -1.50 -3.78
CA TYR A 58 13.43 -0.08 -3.43
C TYR A 58 14.79 0.20 -2.81
N SER A 59 15.72 0.79 -3.58
CA SER A 59 17.01 1.24 -3.07
C SER A 59 16.88 2.61 -2.44
N MET A 60 17.29 2.74 -1.18
CA MET A 60 17.09 3.93 -0.35
C MET A 60 18.39 4.68 -0.04
N THR A 61 19.54 4.23 -0.55
CA THR A 61 20.89 4.54 -0.08
C THR A 61 21.16 4.01 1.35
N ASP A 62 22.43 3.93 1.73
CA ASP A 62 22.82 3.39 3.04
C ASP A 62 22.31 4.29 4.17
N GLU A 63 22.46 5.59 4.01
CA GLU A 63 22.05 6.59 4.98
C GLU A 63 20.54 6.53 5.31
N TYR A 64 19.69 6.53 4.29
CA TYR A 64 18.24 6.50 4.50
C TYR A 64 17.73 5.14 4.96
N VAL A 65 18.33 4.03 4.50
CA VAL A 65 17.91 2.73 5.03
C VAL A 65 18.29 2.55 6.49
N GLU A 66 19.40 3.12 6.97
CA GLU A 66 19.78 3.12 8.39
C GLU A 66 18.70 3.78 9.25
N GLU A 67 18.24 4.97 8.85
CA GLU A 67 17.19 5.69 9.56
C GLU A 67 15.88 4.90 9.60
N ILE A 68 15.41 4.43 8.44
CA ILE A 68 14.18 3.63 8.34
C ILE A 68 14.30 2.35 9.17
N TYR A 69 15.42 1.66 9.08
CA TYR A 69 15.68 0.41 9.78
C TYR A 69 15.73 0.62 11.30
N ALA A 70 16.37 1.68 11.76
CA ALA A 70 16.44 2.02 13.17
C ALA A 70 15.04 2.31 13.75
N LEU A 71 14.22 3.11 13.06
CA LEU A 71 12.84 3.37 13.45
C LEU A 71 12.00 2.10 13.52
N ALA A 72 12.09 1.23 12.51
CA ALA A 72 11.39 -0.05 12.49
C ALA A 72 11.82 -0.96 13.65
N ARG A 73 13.12 -1.08 13.89
CA ARG A 73 13.68 -1.87 15.00
C ARG A 73 13.17 -1.39 16.36
N GLU A 74 13.21 -0.09 16.61
CA GLU A 74 12.77 0.47 17.90
C GLU A 74 11.24 0.35 18.08
N ALA A 75 10.46 0.51 17.01
CA ALA A 75 9.03 0.26 17.06
C ALA A 75 8.71 -1.20 17.44
N PHE A 76 9.42 -2.16 16.86
CA PHE A 76 9.28 -3.57 17.21
C PHE A 76 9.70 -3.88 18.63
N LYS A 77 10.81 -3.29 19.13
CA LYS A 77 11.22 -3.41 20.54
C LYS A 77 10.16 -2.83 21.48
N GLY A 78 9.48 -1.75 21.06
CA GLY A 78 8.36 -1.14 21.78
C GLY A 78 7.06 -1.96 21.75
N GLY A 79 7.07 -3.14 21.11
CA GLY A 79 5.93 -4.08 21.07
C GLY A 79 5.04 -3.96 19.85
N GLN A 80 5.33 -3.09 18.90
CA GLN A 80 4.62 -3.05 17.62
C GLN A 80 4.79 -4.36 16.86
N LYS A 81 3.74 -4.89 16.28
CA LYS A 81 3.76 -6.22 15.63
C LYS A 81 4.08 -6.14 14.14
N SER A 82 3.72 -5.05 13.50
CA SER A 82 4.01 -4.77 12.10
C SER A 82 3.95 -3.28 11.82
N PHE A 83 4.53 -2.84 10.72
CA PHE A 83 4.25 -1.53 10.13
C PHE A 83 3.80 -1.68 8.67
N GLN A 84 3.05 -0.71 8.19
CA GLN A 84 2.54 -0.69 6.83
C GLN A 84 3.45 0.10 5.90
N ILE A 85 3.64 -0.41 4.70
CA ILE A 85 4.25 0.29 3.58
C ILE A 85 3.15 0.61 2.56
N GLN A 86 3.10 1.85 2.13
CA GLN A 86 2.29 2.30 1.00
C GLN A 86 3.24 2.58 -0.17
N ALA A 87 3.39 1.62 -1.06
CA ALA A 87 4.20 1.73 -2.25
C ALA A 87 3.33 2.32 -3.38
N LEU A 88 3.55 3.60 -3.68
CA LEU A 88 2.72 4.36 -4.59
C LEU A 88 3.53 4.80 -5.82
N PRO A 89 2.93 4.86 -7.01
CA PRO A 89 3.62 5.25 -8.26
C PRO A 89 4.09 6.70 -8.24
N PHE A 90 3.33 7.55 -7.59
CA PHE A 90 3.56 8.99 -7.40
C PHE A 90 2.66 9.47 -6.26
N ARG A 91 2.76 10.73 -5.87
CA ARG A 91 1.80 11.32 -4.93
C ARG A 91 0.43 11.37 -5.58
N LEU A 92 -0.54 10.59 -5.06
CA LEU A 92 -1.88 10.40 -5.63
C LEU A 92 -2.81 11.60 -5.38
N THR A 93 -2.31 12.83 -5.65
CA THR A 93 -3.14 14.03 -5.62
C THR A 93 -4.07 14.08 -6.82
N PRO A 94 -5.20 14.82 -6.76
CA PRO A 94 -6.10 15.00 -7.90
C PRO A 94 -5.37 15.48 -9.17
N GLU A 95 -4.45 16.43 -9.03
CA GLU A 95 -3.69 17.00 -10.14
C GLU A 95 -2.75 15.98 -10.79
N ASN A 96 -2.10 15.14 -9.99
CA ASN A 96 -1.23 14.09 -10.51
C ASN A 96 -2.05 12.97 -11.15
N MET A 97 -3.18 12.58 -10.55
CA MET A 97 -4.09 11.59 -11.13
C MET A 97 -4.60 12.05 -12.51
N ALA A 98 -4.97 13.33 -12.65
CA ALA A 98 -5.44 13.88 -13.91
C ALA A 98 -4.41 13.75 -15.05
N LYS A 99 -3.10 13.86 -14.76
CA LYS A 99 -2.03 13.68 -15.76
C LYS A 99 -1.95 12.24 -16.31
N HIS A 100 -2.52 11.29 -15.59
CA HIS A 100 -2.40 9.86 -15.91
C HIS A 100 -3.74 9.18 -16.23
N VAL A 101 -4.80 9.96 -16.51
CA VAL A 101 -6.15 9.46 -16.77
C VAL A 101 -6.23 8.43 -17.89
N ASN A 102 -5.35 8.51 -18.87
CA ASN A 102 -5.29 7.59 -20.02
C ASN A 102 -4.36 6.38 -19.80
N SER A 103 -3.79 6.22 -18.60
CA SER A 103 -2.94 5.07 -18.27
C SER A 103 -3.76 3.80 -18.11
N ASN A 104 -3.26 2.67 -18.61
CA ASN A 104 -3.83 1.35 -18.35
C ASN A 104 -3.88 1.00 -16.85
N ASN A 105 -3.07 1.65 -16.02
CA ASN A 105 -3.03 1.45 -14.57
C ASN A 105 -3.94 2.43 -13.81
N PHE A 106 -4.70 3.31 -14.49
CA PHE A 106 -5.46 4.37 -13.84
C PHE A 106 -6.49 3.82 -12.84
N GLU A 107 -7.18 2.75 -13.18
CA GLU A 107 -8.14 2.10 -12.27
C GLU A 107 -7.43 1.55 -11.02
N PHE A 108 -6.30 0.89 -11.20
CA PHE A 108 -5.48 0.39 -10.09
C PHE A 108 -4.98 1.54 -9.20
N TRP A 109 -4.48 2.61 -9.78
CA TRP A 109 -4.03 3.77 -9.02
C TRP A 109 -5.18 4.51 -8.32
N THR A 110 -6.36 4.51 -8.91
CA THR A 110 -7.58 5.05 -8.25
C THR A 110 -7.91 4.24 -6.99
N MET A 111 -7.78 2.93 -7.05
CA MET A 111 -7.95 2.06 -5.89
C MET A 111 -6.85 2.31 -4.83
N LEU A 112 -5.58 2.45 -5.22
CA LEU A 112 -4.51 2.79 -4.28
C LEU A 112 -4.75 4.16 -3.63
N LYS A 113 -5.30 5.11 -4.39
CA LYS A 113 -5.63 6.44 -3.90
C LYS A 113 -6.64 6.39 -2.77
N GLU A 114 -7.62 5.51 -2.79
CA GLU A 114 -8.58 5.35 -1.68
C GLU A 114 -7.84 5.10 -0.36
N GLY A 115 -6.93 4.12 -0.32
CA GLY A 115 -6.14 3.82 0.87
C GLY A 115 -5.19 4.94 1.29
N SER A 116 -4.56 5.60 0.31
CA SER A 116 -3.69 6.76 0.55
C SER A 116 -4.48 7.94 1.14
N ASP A 117 -5.69 8.22 0.63
CA ASP A 117 -6.55 9.28 1.15
C ASP A 117 -6.99 9.02 2.59
N TYR A 118 -7.22 7.76 2.98
CA TYR A 118 -7.46 7.42 4.39
C TYR A 118 -6.30 7.82 5.27
N PHE A 119 -5.08 7.49 4.88
CA PHE A 119 -3.88 7.87 5.64
C PHE A 119 -3.73 9.39 5.72
N GLU A 120 -3.89 10.09 4.61
CA GLU A 120 -3.77 11.55 4.57
C GLU A 120 -4.80 12.25 5.47
N LEU A 121 -6.01 11.70 5.57
CA LEU A 121 -7.07 12.25 6.42
C LEU A 121 -6.86 11.95 7.91
N THR A 122 -6.49 10.73 8.23
CA THR A 122 -6.52 10.23 9.61
C THR A 122 -5.14 10.20 10.27
N LYS A 123 -4.08 10.25 9.47
CA LYS A 123 -2.69 10.00 9.87
C LYS A 123 -2.50 8.62 10.51
N GLN A 124 -3.44 7.71 10.24
CA GLN A 124 -3.38 6.32 10.66
C GLN A 124 -3.33 5.40 9.44
N PRO A 125 -2.50 4.36 9.44
CA PRO A 125 -2.52 3.37 8.37
C PRO A 125 -3.91 2.77 8.22
N PRO A 126 -4.48 2.69 7.00
CA PRO A 126 -5.76 2.05 6.80
C PRO A 126 -5.68 0.55 7.08
N LYS A 127 -6.75 -0.02 7.64
CA LYS A 127 -6.92 -1.47 7.61
C LYS A 127 -7.12 -1.90 6.17
N VAL A 128 -6.35 -2.88 5.70
CA VAL A 128 -6.36 -3.34 4.32
C VAL A 128 -6.83 -4.79 4.27
N ASP A 129 -7.89 -5.02 3.54
CA ASP A 129 -8.39 -6.34 3.18
C ASP A 129 -8.41 -6.48 1.65
N VAL A 130 -8.69 -7.68 1.15
CA VAL A 130 -8.80 -7.94 -0.29
C VAL A 130 -10.04 -8.78 -0.55
N CYS A 131 -10.86 -8.34 -1.51
CA CYS A 131 -12.06 -9.00 -1.93
C CYS A 131 -12.24 -8.84 -3.44
N GLU A 132 -12.69 -9.89 -4.15
CA GLU A 132 -12.86 -9.86 -5.61
C GLU A 132 -11.68 -9.27 -6.36
N LYS A 133 -10.46 -9.67 -5.97
CA LYS A 133 -9.20 -9.17 -6.56
C LYS A 133 -8.96 -7.66 -6.39
N ARG A 134 -9.66 -6.99 -5.46
CA ARG A 134 -9.54 -5.54 -5.19
C ARG A 134 -9.17 -5.31 -3.74
N TYR A 135 -8.44 -4.24 -3.48
CA TYR A 135 -8.26 -3.75 -2.10
C TYR A 135 -9.58 -3.22 -1.53
N VAL A 136 -9.77 -3.47 -0.26
CA VAL A 136 -10.87 -2.93 0.54
C VAL A 136 -10.28 -2.24 1.77
N PHE A 137 -10.64 -0.99 2.00
CA PHE A 137 -10.04 -0.18 3.07
C PHE A 137 -11.04 0.16 4.16
N ASN A 138 -10.65 -0.09 5.42
CA ASN A 138 -11.41 0.30 6.62
C ASN A 138 -12.89 -0.13 6.57
N ARG A 139 -13.19 -1.26 5.96
CA ARG A 139 -14.55 -1.81 5.94
C ARG A 139 -14.73 -2.83 7.05
N ALA A 140 -15.92 -2.85 7.63
CA ALA A 140 -16.38 -3.90 8.52
C ALA A 140 -17.34 -4.83 7.77
N VAL A 141 -17.34 -6.09 8.16
CA VAL A 141 -18.30 -7.11 7.70
C VAL A 141 -19.15 -7.55 8.88
N ALA A 142 -20.30 -8.14 8.62
CA ALA A 142 -21.15 -8.71 9.66
C ALA A 142 -20.43 -9.83 10.46
N GLU A 143 -20.93 -10.10 11.65
CA GLU A 143 -20.37 -11.14 12.49
C GLU A 143 -20.44 -12.51 11.80
N GLY A 144 -19.30 -13.20 11.75
CA GLY A 144 -19.17 -14.49 11.07
C GLY A 144 -18.75 -14.39 9.58
N GLU A 145 -18.84 -13.22 8.97
CA GLU A 145 -18.36 -13.00 7.61
C GLU A 145 -16.87 -12.64 7.57
N ARG A 146 -16.23 -12.92 6.44
CA ARG A 146 -14.81 -12.60 6.20
C ARG A 146 -14.61 -12.17 4.76
N PHE A 147 -13.68 -11.27 4.54
CA PHE A 147 -13.19 -10.99 3.20
C PHE A 147 -12.46 -12.21 2.62
N SER A 148 -12.70 -12.46 1.35
CA SER A 148 -12.06 -13.55 0.61
C SER A 148 -11.67 -13.04 -0.78
N THR A 149 -10.50 -13.44 -1.23
CA THR A 149 -10.02 -13.11 -2.58
C THR A 149 -10.73 -13.88 -3.69
N ARG A 150 -11.55 -14.89 -3.33
CA ARG A 150 -12.14 -15.87 -4.28
C ARG A 150 -13.66 -15.85 -4.31
N THR A 151 -14.31 -15.24 -3.36
CA THR A 151 -15.78 -15.19 -3.26
C THR A 151 -16.25 -13.76 -3.39
N GLU A 152 -17.53 -13.59 -3.70
CA GLU A 152 -18.19 -12.29 -3.71
C GLU A 152 -17.96 -11.53 -2.40
N CYS A 153 -17.82 -10.21 -2.52
CA CYS A 153 -17.62 -9.36 -1.37
C CYS A 153 -18.87 -9.32 -0.49
N PRO A 154 -18.73 -9.56 0.81
CA PRO A 154 -19.84 -9.38 1.73
C PRO A 154 -20.27 -7.91 1.75
N LEU A 155 -21.48 -7.67 2.19
CA LEU A 155 -21.94 -6.29 2.47
C LEU A 155 -21.03 -5.66 3.51
N THR A 156 -20.57 -4.45 3.22
CA THR A 156 -19.60 -3.75 4.07
C THR A 156 -20.13 -2.41 4.52
N GLU A 157 -19.76 -2.03 5.74
CA GLU A 157 -20.05 -0.70 6.26
C GLU A 157 -18.76 0.10 6.42
N MET A 158 -18.83 1.37 6.07
CA MET A 158 -17.78 2.34 6.37
C MET A 158 -18.06 2.97 7.74
N PRO A 159 -17.07 3.07 8.64
CA PRO A 159 -17.24 3.79 9.89
C PRO A 159 -17.76 5.22 9.63
N ARG A 160 -18.80 5.63 10.37
CA ARG A 160 -19.49 6.93 10.15
C ARG A 160 -18.53 8.13 10.18
N SER A 161 -17.55 8.12 11.08
CA SER A 161 -16.53 9.18 11.16
C SER A 161 -15.72 9.35 9.88
N LEU A 162 -15.42 8.24 9.21
CA LEU A 162 -14.69 8.25 7.93
C LEU A 162 -15.62 8.62 6.77
N ALA A 163 -16.84 8.13 6.76
CA ALA A 163 -17.82 8.46 5.74
C ALA A 163 -18.06 9.99 5.67
N THR A 164 -18.17 10.65 6.82
CA THR A 164 -18.31 12.11 6.89
C THR A 164 -17.07 12.83 6.36
N ALA A 165 -15.87 12.40 6.75
CA ALA A 165 -14.61 12.99 6.30
C ALA A 165 -14.40 12.86 4.78
N PHE A 166 -14.86 11.75 4.18
CA PHE A 166 -14.79 11.55 2.73
C PHE A 166 -15.87 12.34 1.97
N ALA A 167 -17.06 12.49 2.53
CA ALA A 167 -18.15 13.24 1.91
C ALA A 167 -17.83 14.74 1.74
N THR A 168 -16.95 15.29 2.58
CA THR A 168 -16.54 16.71 2.52
C THR A 168 -15.39 16.98 1.54
N ARG A 169 -14.76 15.94 0.98
CA ARG A 169 -13.72 16.10 -0.05
C ARG A 169 -14.33 16.24 -1.45
N PRO A 170 -13.77 17.08 -2.33
CA PRO A 170 -14.13 17.05 -3.74
C PRO A 170 -13.85 15.65 -4.29
N SER A 171 -14.90 15.00 -4.79
CA SER A 171 -14.82 13.64 -5.29
C SER A 171 -13.90 13.58 -6.51
N SER A 172 -13.21 12.46 -6.68
CA SER A 172 -12.45 12.15 -7.90
C SER A 172 -13.33 12.17 -9.18
N ARG A 173 -14.65 12.14 -9.04
CA ARG A 173 -15.64 12.41 -10.13
C ARG A 173 -15.62 13.85 -10.62
N ALA A 174 -15.18 14.82 -9.80
CA ALA A 174 -15.03 16.21 -10.24
C ALA A 174 -13.85 16.41 -11.22
N ILE A 175 -12.93 15.45 -11.31
CA ILE A 175 -11.79 15.51 -12.23
C ILE A 175 -12.24 15.36 -13.69
N SER A 176 -13.30 14.61 -13.94
CA SER A 176 -13.86 14.44 -15.30
C SER A 176 -14.45 15.72 -15.89
N ASN A 177 -14.77 16.71 -15.07
CA ASN A 177 -15.36 17.97 -15.50
C ASN A 177 -14.33 19.12 -15.65
N LEU A 178 -13.06 18.85 -15.41
CA LEU A 178 -11.97 19.84 -15.56
C LEU A 178 -11.19 19.68 -16.86
N ILE A 179 -11.59 18.74 -17.70
CA ILE A 179 -11.00 18.55 -19.04
C ILE A 179 -12.02 19.06 -20.07
N VAL A 180 -11.98 20.35 -20.31
CA VAL A 180 -12.51 21.01 -21.52
C VAL A 180 -11.36 21.68 -22.24
#